data_8ca7978486c4ef82188f603c22af290b
#
_entry.id   8ca7978486c4ef82188f603c22af290b
#
_cell.length_a   1.000
_cell.length_b   1.000
_cell.length_c   1.000
_cell.angle_alpha   90.00
_cell.angle_beta   90.00
_cell.angle_gamma   90.00
#
_symmetry.space_group_name_H-M   'P 1'
#
loop_
_entity.id
_entity.type
_entity.pdbx_description
1 polymer ?
#
loop_
_entity_poly.entity_id
_entity_poly.type
_entity_poly.pdbx_seq_one_letter_code
_entity_poly.pdbx_strand_id
1 'polypeptide(L)'
;NSGLLTVTAARPLVSIVVPAFNEAAILETNLARLCDYMQGLESQFRWEIVVINDGSTDVTGDLVEEFAKTHPNVRVFHHITNFGLGQAFKFAFSRCRGEYIVTLDADLSYSPDHIARLLEKIQITRAKIVVASPYMDGGKISDVPWLRKVFSVGANRFLSRTVNGELSTLTSMVRIYDGRFLRSLNLRAQGMEVMPEIIYKA
;
A
#
# COMPACT_ATOMS: atom_id res chain seq x y z
N ASN A 1 37.25 -17.83 25.66
CA ASN A 1 36.16 -18.13 24.72
C ASN A 1 34.96 -17.24 25.00
N SER A 2 35.02 -16.01 24.53
CA SER A 2 33.87 -15.10 24.52
C SER A 2 33.08 -15.35 23.24
N GLY A 3 32.03 -16.19 23.34
CA GLY A 3 31.04 -16.33 22.28
C GLY A 3 30.28 -15.02 22.10
N LEU A 4 30.63 -14.26 21.09
CA LEU A 4 29.80 -13.17 20.59
C LEU A 4 28.50 -13.80 20.08
N LEU A 5 27.43 -13.70 20.88
CA LEU A 5 26.08 -13.87 20.39
C LEU A 5 25.82 -12.74 19.39
N THR A 6 25.97 -13.03 18.11
CA THR A 6 25.45 -12.19 17.03
C THR A 6 23.93 -12.20 17.15
N VAL A 7 23.39 -11.19 17.81
CA VAL A 7 21.95 -10.89 17.77
C VAL A 7 21.64 -10.54 16.32
N THR A 8 21.20 -11.51 15.54
CA THR A 8 20.63 -11.26 14.22
C THR A 8 19.41 -10.38 14.46
N ALA A 9 19.49 -9.12 14.09
CA ALA A 9 18.36 -8.20 14.16
C ALA A 9 17.17 -8.86 13.45
N ALA A 10 16.03 -8.95 14.14
CA ALA A 10 14.84 -9.56 13.57
C ALA A 10 14.44 -8.80 12.30
N ARG A 11 14.24 -9.54 11.21
CA ARG A 11 13.80 -8.95 9.94
C ARG A 11 12.52 -8.17 10.15
N PRO A 12 12.43 -6.89 9.73
CA PRO A 12 11.22 -6.10 9.90
C PRO A 12 10.05 -6.71 9.13
N LEU A 13 8.84 -6.56 9.68
CA LEU A 13 7.61 -6.99 9.04
C LEU A 13 7.07 -5.87 8.14
N VAL A 14 6.71 -6.23 6.92
CA VAL A 14 6.05 -5.35 5.95
C VAL A 14 4.61 -5.80 5.77
N SER A 15 3.64 -4.92 6.01
CA SER A 15 2.24 -5.15 5.67
C SER A 15 1.93 -4.46 4.34
N ILE A 16 1.39 -5.21 3.38
CA ILE A 16 0.98 -4.70 2.08
C ILE A 16 -0.54 -4.66 2.05
N VAL A 17 -1.10 -3.46 1.91
CA VAL A 17 -2.55 -3.23 1.88
C VAL A 17 -3.03 -3.19 0.43
N VAL A 18 -3.99 -4.06 0.12
CA VAL A 18 -4.63 -4.16 -1.20
C VAL A 18 -6.14 -4.04 -1.02
N PRO A 19 -6.73 -2.86 -1.21
CA PRO A 19 -8.18 -2.72 -1.26
C PRO A 19 -8.70 -3.27 -2.60
N ALA A 20 -9.84 -3.98 -2.57
CA ALA A 20 -10.46 -4.58 -3.73
C ALA A 20 -11.98 -4.33 -3.73
N PHE A 21 -12.53 -3.96 -4.88
CA PHE A 21 -13.96 -3.81 -5.11
C PHE A 21 -14.31 -4.21 -6.53
N ASN A 22 -14.99 -5.36 -6.69
CA ASN A 22 -15.35 -5.93 -7.99
C ASN A 22 -14.13 -6.15 -8.92
N GLU A 23 -13.09 -6.78 -8.38
CA GLU A 23 -11.82 -7.04 -9.06
C GLU A 23 -11.61 -8.54 -9.37
N ALA A 24 -12.69 -9.34 -9.45
CA ALA A 24 -12.64 -10.79 -9.62
C ALA A 24 -11.76 -11.23 -10.81
N ALA A 25 -11.77 -10.45 -11.89
CA ALA A 25 -11.04 -10.81 -13.12
C ALA A 25 -9.51 -10.79 -12.99
N ILE A 26 -8.96 -10.04 -12.04
CA ILE A 26 -7.52 -9.77 -11.96
C ILE A 26 -6.89 -10.06 -10.59
N LEU A 27 -7.71 -10.08 -9.53
CA LEU A 27 -7.22 -10.05 -8.16
C LEU A 27 -6.34 -11.26 -7.83
N GLU A 28 -6.78 -12.48 -8.16
CA GLU A 28 -6.04 -13.71 -7.86
C GLU A 28 -4.66 -13.72 -8.54
N THR A 29 -4.62 -13.42 -9.84
CA THR A 29 -3.37 -13.36 -10.60
C THR A 29 -2.41 -12.31 -10.04
N ASN A 30 -2.93 -11.15 -9.66
CA ASN A 30 -2.12 -10.07 -9.12
C ASN A 30 -1.63 -10.36 -7.70
N LEU A 31 -2.45 -10.99 -6.86
CA LEU A 31 -2.01 -11.45 -5.54
C LEU A 31 -0.91 -12.51 -5.64
N ALA A 32 -1.03 -13.46 -6.57
CA ALA A 32 0.02 -14.47 -6.81
C ALA A 32 1.35 -13.80 -7.21
N ARG A 33 1.32 -12.87 -8.16
CA ARG A 33 2.51 -12.07 -8.55
C ARG A 33 3.11 -11.30 -7.37
N LEU A 34 2.28 -10.75 -6.51
CA LEU A 34 2.73 -10.01 -5.33
C LEU A 34 3.36 -10.95 -4.30
N CYS A 35 2.75 -12.12 -4.06
CA CYS A 35 3.31 -13.16 -3.19
C CYS A 35 4.69 -13.62 -3.69
N ASP A 36 4.81 -13.97 -4.98
CA ASP A 36 6.07 -14.39 -5.59
C ASP A 36 7.16 -13.33 -5.44
N TYR A 37 6.81 -12.07 -5.67
CA TYR A 37 7.73 -10.96 -5.49
C TYR A 37 8.21 -10.83 -4.03
N MET A 38 7.29 -10.90 -3.07
CA MET A 38 7.61 -10.77 -1.65
C MET A 38 8.41 -11.96 -1.11
N GLN A 39 8.22 -13.16 -1.64
CA GLN A 39 9.07 -14.31 -1.35
C GLN A 39 10.53 -14.03 -1.71
N GLY A 40 10.79 -13.34 -2.82
CA GLY A 40 12.13 -12.92 -3.20
C GLY A 40 12.80 -11.96 -2.21
N LEU A 41 12.02 -11.28 -1.36
CA LEU A 41 12.52 -10.35 -0.34
C LEU A 41 12.61 -10.96 1.07
N GLU A 42 12.28 -12.24 1.26
CA GLU A 42 12.24 -12.89 2.58
C GLU A 42 13.57 -12.95 3.31
N SER A 43 14.67 -12.87 2.61
CA SER A 43 15.99 -12.75 3.23
C SER A 43 16.16 -11.47 4.07
N GLN A 44 15.43 -10.41 3.71
CA GLN A 44 15.52 -9.08 4.31
C GLN A 44 14.31 -8.72 5.17
N PHE A 45 13.10 -9.17 4.76
CA PHE A 45 11.83 -8.80 5.37
C PHE A 45 10.95 -10.02 5.66
N ARG A 46 10.17 -9.94 6.72
CA ARG A 46 8.93 -10.73 6.86
C ARG A 46 7.81 -9.93 6.22
N TRP A 47 6.76 -10.58 5.76
CA TRP A 47 5.70 -9.87 5.07
C TRP A 47 4.32 -10.50 5.32
N GLU A 48 3.30 -9.67 5.20
CA GLU A 48 1.90 -10.04 5.12
C GLU A 48 1.21 -9.19 4.05
N ILE A 49 0.19 -9.74 3.40
CA ILE A 49 -0.72 -9.01 2.52
C ILE A 49 -2.06 -8.92 3.24
N VAL A 50 -2.59 -7.70 3.36
CA VAL A 50 -3.88 -7.39 3.97
C VAL A 50 -4.82 -6.95 2.88
N VAL A 51 -5.71 -7.84 2.45
CA VAL A 51 -6.73 -7.56 1.43
C VAL A 51 -8.00 -7.09 2.12
N ILE A 52 -8.53 -5.97 1.65
CA ILE A 52 -9.84 -5.46 2.09
C ILE A 52 -10.81 -5.57 0.92
N ASN A 53 -11.69 -6.55 0.99
CA ASN A 53 -12.85 -6.63 0.10
C ASN A 53 -13.88 -5.60 0.55
N ASP A 54 -13.95 -4.46 -0.14
CA ASP A 54 -14.80 -3.32 0.22
C ASP A 54 -16.24 -3.51 -0.29
N GLY A 55 -16.89 -4.61 0.14
CA GLY A 55 -18.28 -4.88 -0.17
C GLY A 55 -18.52 -5.20 -1.65
N SER A 56 -17.64 -6.00 -2.28
CA SER A 56 -17.84 -6.44 -3.66
C SER A 56 -19.16 -7.19 -3.83
N THR A 57 -19.78 -7.00 -4.99
CA THR A 57 -21.05 -7.65 -5.38
C THR A 57 -20.85 -8.82 -6.35
N ASP A 58 -19.62 -8.97 -6.85
CA ASP A 58 -19.18 -10.10 -7.67
C ASP A 58 -18.49 -11.17 -6.81
N VAL A 59 -17.84 -12.15 -7.44
CA VAL A 59 -17.16 -13.25 -6.75
C VAL A 59 -15.78 -12.87 -6.16
N THR A 60 -15.40 -11.59 -6.13
CA THR A 60 -14.11 -11.12 -5.59
C THR A 60 -13.87 -11.64 -4.17
N GLY A 61 -14.88 -11.56 -3.31
CA GLY A 61 -14.79 -12.01 -1.91
C GLY A 61 -14.45 -13.50 -1.80
N ASP A 62 -15.16 -14.33 -2.54
CA ASP A 62 -14.98 -15.79 -2.51
C ASP A 62 -13.59 -16.19 -3.07
N LEU A 63 -13.15 -15.55 -4.16
CA LEU A 63 -11.85 -15.80 -4.77
C LEU A 63 -10.70 -15.49 -3.82
N VAL A 64 -10.76 -14.35 -3.13
CA VAL A 64 -9.66 -13.96 -2.23
C VAL A 64 -9.65 -14.80 -0.95
N GLU A 65 -10.81 -15.24 -0.45
CA GLU A 65 -10.88 -16.19 0.67
C GLU A 65 -10.28 -17.55 0.30
N GLU A 66 -10.59 -18.07 -0.91
CA GLU A 66 -10.00 -19.32 -1.39
C GLU A 66 -8.49 -19.19 -1.58
N PHE A 67 -8.03 -18.07 -2.13
CA PHE A 67 -6.60 -17.78 -2.28
C PHE A 67 -5.87 -17.77 -0.93
N ALA A 68 -6.46 -17.15 0.09
CA ALA A 68 -5.86 -17.05 1.41
C ALA A 68 -5.70 -18.41 2.13
N LYS A 69 -6.53 -19.42 1.81
CA LYS A 69 -6.40 -20.77 2.40
C LYS A 69 -5.05 -21.43 2.08
N THR A 70 -4.50 -21.13 0.91
CA THR A 70 -3.21 -21.69 0.44
C THR A 70 -2.03 -20.74 0.63
N HIS A 71 -2.30 -19.49 1.03
CA HIS A 71 -1.28 -18.44 1.21
C HIS A 71 -1.34 -17.87 2.63
N PRO A 72 -0.63 -18.45 3.61
CA PRO A 72 -0.77 -18.10 5.03
C PRO A 72 -0.34 -16.66 5.36
N ASN A 73 0.42 -16.01 4.48
CA ASN A 73 0.80 -14.60 4.62
C ASN A 73 -0.28 -13.64 4.10
N VAL A 74 -1.37 -14.15 3.50
CA VAL A 74 -2.50 -13.34 3.01
C VAL A 74 -3.63 -13.38 4.03
N ARG A 75 -4.09 -12.20 4.42
CA ARG A 75 -5.20 -12.01 5.36
C ARG A 75 -6.29 -11.21 4.67
N VAL A 76 -7.50 -11.69 4.76
CA VAL A 76 -8.66 -11.08 4.11
C VAL A 76 -9.61 -10.51 5.16
N PHE A 77 -10.16 -9.35 4.85
CA PHE A 77 -11.23 -8.73 5.64
C PHE A 77 -12.31 -8.20 4.69
N HIS A 78 -13.55 -8.32 5.11
CA HIS A 78 -14.70 -7.92 4.31
C HIS A 78 -15.45 -6.77 4.97
N HIS A 79 -15.81 -5.78 4.18
CA HIS A 79 -16.85 -4.84 4.51
C HIS A 79 -18.21 -5.39 4.04
N ILE A 80 -19.26 -5.13 4.80
CA ILE A 80 -20.63 -5.57 4.48
C ILE A 80 -21.24 -4.86 3.27
N THR A 81 -20.68 -3.69 2.93
CA THR A 81 -21.04 -2.87 1.76
C THR A 81 -19.83 -2.03 1.37
N ASN A 82 -19.88 -1.43 0.18
CA ASN A 82 -18.82 -0.51 -0.24
C ASN A 82 -18.87 0.78 0.61
N PHE A 83 -17.86 0.95 1.44
CA PHE A 83 -17.65 2.19 2.23
C PHE A 83 -16.69 3.16 1.55
N GLY A 84 -16.08 2.76 0.45
CA GLY A 84 -15.11 3.53 -0.31
C GLY A 84 -13.69 3.40 0.19
N LEU A 85 -12.78 3.73 -0.70
CA LEU A 85 -11.35 3.47 -0.57
C LEU A 85 -10.72 4.07 0.69
N GLY A 86 -11.17 5.26 1.10
CA GLY A 86 -10.68 5.89 2.33
C GLY A 86 -10.98 5.08 3.59
N GLN A 87 -12.20 4.52 3.69
CA GLN A 87 -12.58 3.66 4.81
C GLN A 87 -11.85 2.31 4.73
N ALA A 88 -11.70 1.74 3.54
CA ALA A 88 -10.94 0.52 3.33
C ALA A 88 -9.50 0.68 3.84
N PHE A 89 -8.82 1.79 3.53
CA PHE A 89 -7.49 2.07 4.04
C PHE A 89 -7.45 2.26 5.56
N LYS A 90 -8.35 3.07 6.12
CA LYS A 90 -8.40 3.27 7.59
C LYS A 90 -8.58 1.95 8.33
N PHE A 91 -9.48 1.11 7.84
CA PHE A 91 -9.71 -0.22 8.40
C PHE A 91 -8.47 -1.10 8.27
N ALA A 92 -7.86 -1.16 7.07
CA ALA A 92 -6.65 -1.92 6.84
C ALA A 92 -5.50 -1.51 7.76
N PHE A 93 -5.28 -0.21 7.95
CA PHE A 93 -4.20 0.31 8.80
C PHE A 93 -4.33 -0.19 10.25
N SER A 94 -5.55 -0.33 10.75
CA SER A 94 -5.81 -0.90 12.08
C SER A 94 -5.52 -2.41 12.16
N ARG A 95 -5.48 -3.10 11.03
CA ARG A 95 -5.24 -4.55 10.91
C ARG A 95 -3.81 -4.91 10.58
N CYS A 96 -3.03 -3.95 10.09
CA CYS A 96 -1.63 -4.13 9.75
C CYS A 96 -0.76 -4.28 11.00
N ARG A 97 0.17 -5.24 10.95
CA ARG A 97 1.13 -5.55 12.03
C ARG A 97 2.53 -5.05 11.72
N GLY A 98 2.78 -4.67 10.45
CA GLY A 98 4.09 -4.32 9.94
C GLY A 98 4.73 -3.11 10.60
N GLU A 99 6.04 -3.13 10.64
CA GLU A 99 6.87 -1.96 10.93
C GLU A 99 6.82 -0.96 9.79
N TYR A 100 6.64 -1.50 8.58
CA TYR A 100 6.35 -0.72 7.37
C TYR A 100 4.98 -1.14 6.82
N ILE A 101 4.22 -0.17 6.33
CA ILE A 101 2.92 -0.40 5.70
C ILE A 101 2.98 0.16 4.29
N VAL A 102 2.78 -0.70 3.29
CA VAL A 102 2.73 -0.34 1.86
C VAL A 102 1.30 -0.39 1.39
N THR A 103 0.84 0.61 0.65
CA THR A 103 -0.45 0.59 -0.04
C THR A 103 -0.25 0.40 -1.54
N LEU A 104 -1.03 -0.48 -2.15
CA LEU A 104 -1.02 -0.79 -3.58
C LEU A 104 -2.44 -0.87 -4.12
N ASP A 105 -2.60 -0.59 -5.41
CA ASP A 105 -3.83 -0.86 -6.14
C ASP A 105 -3.94 -2.35 -6.48
N ALA A 106 -5.15 -2.91 -6.47
CA ALA A 106 -5.41 -4.32 -6.79
C ALA A 106 -5.03 -4.69 -8.24
N ASP A 107 -5.05 -3.71 -9.16
CA ASP A 107 -4.68 -3.89 -10.56
C ASP A 107 -3.16 -3.89 -10.80
N LEU A 108 -2.34 -3.65 -9.75
CA LEU A 108 -0.89 -3.52 -9.84
C LEU A 108 -0.45 -2.56 -10.96
N SER A 109 -1.15 -1.44 -11.13
CA SER A 109 -0.77 -0.38 -12.08
C SER A 109 0.68 0.09 -11.86
N TYR A 110 1.17 -0.07 -10.63
CA TYR A 110 2.60 -0.01 -10.28
C TYR A 110 3.13 -1.42 -10.09
N SER A 111 4.21 -1.73 -10.78
CA SER A 111 4.88 -3.03 -10.65
C SER A 111 5.35 -3.28 -9.19
N PRO A 112 5.32 -4.53 -8.70
CA PRO A 112 5.77 -4.88 -7.34
C PRO A 112 7.20 -4.45 -7.00
N ASP A 113 8.08 -4.25 -7.98
CA ASP A 113 9.45 -3.77 -7.77
C ASP A 113 9.53 -2.39 -7.11
N HIS A 114 8.45 -1.59 -7.19
CA HIS A 114 8.35 -0.34 -6.45
C HIS A 114 8.39 -0.55 -4.92
N ILE A 115 7.96 -1.72 -4.43
CA ILE A 115 7.99 -2.05 -3.00
C ILE A 115 9.43 -2.02 -2.48
N ALA A 116 10.37 -2.68 -3.17
CA ALA A 116 11.78 -2.70 -2.75
C ALA A 116 12.37 -1.28 -2.74
N ARG A 117 12.08 -0.48 -3.76
CA ARG A 117 12.54 0.92 -3.85
C ARG A 117 11.97 1.80 -2.72
N LEU A 118 10.70 1.61 -2.40
CA LEU A 118 10.05 2.31 -1.29
C LEU A 118 10.64 1.90 0.06
N LEU A 119 10.88 0.59 0.27
CA LEU A 119 11.50 0.05 1.47
C LEU A 119 12.92 0.57 1.65
N GLU A 120 13.73 0.55 0.61
CA GLU A 120 15.07 1.14 0.62
C GLU A 120 15.01 2.63 0.98
N LYS A 121 14.13 3.38 0.32
CA LYS A 121 14.03 4.82 0.52
C LYS A 121 13.62 5.19 1.93
N ILE A 122 12.59 4.53 2.49
CA ILE A 122 12.12 4.84 3.86
C ILE A 122 13.16 4.47 4.91
N GLN A 123 13.93 3.39 4.71
CA GLN A 123 15.00 2.98 5.62
C GLN A 123 16.16 3.97 5.61
N ILE A 124 16.59 4.43 4.43
CA ILE A 124 17.70 5.39 4.28
C ILE A 124 17.31 6.75 4.84
N THR A 125 16.11 7.24 4.49
CA THR A 125 15.68 8.60 4.86
C THR A 125 15.09 8.68 6.26
N ARG A 126 14.64 7.54 6.84
CA ARG A 126 13.86 7.48 8.07
C ARG A 126 12.60 8.36 8.02
N ALA A 127 12.08 8.57 6.83
CA ALA A 127 10.87 9.35 6.60
C ALA A 127 9.65 8.64 7.21
N LYS A 128 8.62 9.42 7.56
CA LYS A 128 7.34 8.88 8.02
C LYS A 128 6.53 8.31 6.86
N ILE A 129 6.71 8.87 5.67
CA ILE A 129 5.99 8.52 4.44
C ILE A 129 6.96 8.64 3.26
N VAL A 130 6.89 7.68 2.32
CA VAL A 130 7.46 7.80 0.98
C VAL A 130 6.37 7.51 -0.04
N VAL A 131 6.23 8.37 -1.05
CA VAL A 131 5.20 8.29 -2.09
C VAL A 131 5.86 7.94 -3.42
N ALA A 132 5.36 6.93 -4.11
CA ALA A 132 5.76 6.66 -5.48
C ALA A 132 5.17 7.72 -6.42
N SER A 133 6.01 8.34 -7.25
CA SER A 133 5.58 9.33 -8.23
C SER A 133 5.80 8.84 -9.64
N PRO A 134 4.74 8.75 -10.47
CA PRO A 134 4.87 8.36 -11.87
C PRO A 134 5.49 9.45 -12.74
N TYR A 135 5.67 10.66 -12.20
CA TYR A 135 6.11 11.86 -12.93
C TYR A 135 7.58 12.22 -12.66
N MET A 136 8.28 11.47 -11.80
CA MET A 136 9.71 11.66 -11.54
C MET A 136 10.54 10.71 -12.43
N ASP A 137 11.79 11.06 -12.70
CA ASP A 137 12.71 10.28 -13.52
C ASP A 137 12.78 8.81 -13.06
N GLY A 138 12.46 7.90 -13.99
CA GLY A 138 12.40 6.46 -13.75
C GLY A 138 11.01 5.90 -13.44
N GLY A 139 9.98 6.72 -13.31
CA GLY A 139 8.59 6.27 -13.19
C GLY A 139 8.01 5.90 -14.57
N LYS A 140 7.80 4.61 -14.85
CA LYS A 140 7.05 4.18 -16.03
C LYS A 140 5.56 4.17 -15.69
N ILE A 141 4.78 4.96 -16.44
CA ILE A 141 3.32 4.89 -16.40
C ILE A 141 2.91 3.83 -17.42
N SER A 142 2.49 2.65 -16.95
CA SER A 142 1.82 1.67 -17.80
C SER A 142 0.30 1.86 -17.67
N ASP A 143 -0.35 2.07 -18.80
CA ASP A 143 -1.81 1.97 -19.02
C ASP A 143 -2.76 2.74 -18.07
N VAL A 144 -2.40 3.95 -17.64
CA VAL A 144 -3.35 4.82 -16.96
C VAL A 144 -4.24 5.48 -18.02
N PRO A 145 -5.57 5.26 -18.02
CA PRO A 145 -6.48 5.96 -18.94
C PRO A 145 -6.24 7.46 -18.87
N TRP A 146 -6.14 8.13 -20.01
CA TRP A 146 -5.76 9.54 -20.11
C TRP A 146 -6.61 10.49 -19.25
N LEU A 147 -7.88 10.19 -19.04
CA LEU A 147 -8.78 10.94 -18.15
C LEU A 147 -8.33 10.89 -16.69
N ARG A 148 -7.95 9.71 -16.17
CA ARG A 148 -7.38 9.57 -14.83
C ARG A 148 -6.09 10.37 -14.68
N LYS A 149 -5.26 10.36 -15.72
CA LYS A 149 -3.99 11.10 -15.77
C LYS A 149 -4.22 12.62 -15.71
N VAL A 150 -5.21 13.13 -16.46
CA VAL A 150 -5.55 14.58 -16.49
C VAL A 150 -6.10 15.02 -15.13
N PHE A 151 -7.03 14.27 -14.53
CA PHE A 151 -7.56 14.59 -13.21
C PHE A 151 -6.50 14.49 -12.11
N SER A 152 -5.63 13.47 -12.16
CA SER A 152 -4.53 13.33 -11.21
C SER A 152 -3.55 14.50 -11.29
N VAL A 153 -3.15 14.93 -12.50
CA VAL A 153 -2.26 16.09 -12.69
C VAL A 153 -2.90 17.39 -12.21
N GLY A 154 -4.18 17.60 -12.52
CA GLY A 154 -4.91 18.80 -12.08
C GLY A 154 -5.08 18.90 -10.57
N ALA A 155 -5.50 17.80 -9.93
CA ALA A 155 -5.65 17.73 -8.49
C ALA A 155 -4.31 17.89 -7.76
N ASN A 156 -3.25 17.24 -8.24
CA ASN A 156 -1.92 17.36 -7.65
C ASN A 156 -1.36 18.79 -7.77
N ARG A 157 -1.59 19.47 -8.90
CA ARG A 157 -1.12 20.84 -9.11
C ARG A 157 -1.85 21.85 -8.22
N PHE A 158 -3.12 21.60 -7.91
CA PHE A 158 -3.88 22.42 -6.97
C PHE A 158 -3.41 22.18 -5.52
N LEU A 159 -3.30 20.93 -5.10
CA LEU A 159 -2.91 20.53 -3.75
C LEU A 159 -1.42 20.82 -3.46
N SER A 160 -0.53 20.68 -4.44
CA SER A 160 0.89 21.02 -4.27
C SER A 160 1.16 22.51 -4.07
N ARG A 161 0.25 23.39 -4.52
CA ARG A 161 0.30 24.83 -4.22
C ARG A 161 -0.13 25.14 -2.80
N THR A 162 -0.93 24.28 -2.19
CA THR A 162 -1.46 24.48 -0.83
C THR A 162 -0.54 23.89 0.24
N VAL A 163 0.26 22.87 -0.12
CA VAL A 163 1.19 22.15 0.76
C VAL A 163 2.61 22.34 0.24
N ASN A 164 3.22 23.50 0.45
CA ASN A 164 4.64 23.83 0.20
C ASN A 164 5.39 22.94 -0.84
N GLY A 165 4.84 22.74 -1.99
CA GLY A 165 5.56 22.69 -3.25
C GLY A 165 6.27 21.41 -3.68
N GLU A 166 6.55 20.42 -2.87
CA GLU A 166 7.44 19.30 -3.29
C GLU A 166 6.74 17.97 -3.57
N LEU A 167 5.43 17.87 -3.41
CA LEU A 167 4.69 16.64 -3.63
C LEU A 167 4.21 16.53 -5.08
N SER A 168 4.91 15.76 -5.89
CA SER A 168 4.56 15.53 -7.29
C SER A 168 3.25 14.74 -7.47
N THR A 169 2.77 14.03 -6.42
CA THR A 169 1.57 13.19 -6.52
C THR A 169 0.90 12.96 -5.16
N LEU A 170 -0.03 13.84 -4.78
CA LEU A 170 -0.80 13.67 -3.54
C LEU A 170 -1.88 12.57 -3.63
N THR A 171 -2.26 12.17 -4.84
CA THR A 171 -3.30 11.17 -5.12
C THR A 171 -2.75 9.78 -5.45
N SER A 172 -1.41 9.60 -5.50
CA SER A 172 -0.84 8.27 -5.71
C SER A 172 -1.25 7.33 -4.58
N MET A 173 -1.72 6.14 -4.95
CA MET A 173 -2.10 5.08 -4.02
C MET A 173 -0.89 4.30 -3.54
N VAL A 174 0.21 4.30 -4.30
CA VAL A 174 1.42 3.54 -3.99
C VAL A 174 2.31 4.34 -3.06
N ARG A 175 2.31 3.94 -1.80
CA ARG A 175 3.02 4.60 -0.71
C ARG A 175 3.56 3.60 0.28
N ILE A 176 4.58 4.02 1.01
CA ILE A 176 5.03 3.33 2.21
C ILE A 176 5.00 4.29 3.40
N TYR A 177 4.63 3.73 4.54
CA TYR A 177 4.53 4.44 5.81
C TYR A 177 5.37 3.75 6.89
N ASP A 178 5.93 4.53 7.80
CA ASP A 178 6.32 4.02 9.12
C ASP A 178 5.06 3.54 9.85
N GLY A 179 5.01 2.27 10.22
CA GLY A 179 3.81 1.66 10.79
C GLY A 179 3.47 2.21 12.18
N ARG A 180 4.47 2.61 12.99
CA ARG A 180 4.23 3.22 14.31
C ARG A 180 3.60 4.59 14.13
N PHE A 181 4.16 5.39 13.24
CA PHE A 181 3.62 6.69 12.90
C PHE A 181 2.17 6.57 12.40
N LEU A 182 1.91 5.72 11.41
CA LEU A 182 0.58 5.58 10.83
C LEU A 182 -0.48 5.15 11.86
N ARG A 183 -0.14 4.21 12.73
CA ARG A 183 -1.04 3.75 13.81
C ARG A 183 -1.25 4.77 14.93
N SER A 184 -0.34 5.73 15.09
CA SER A 184 -0.50 6.81 16.08
C SER A 184 -1.47 7.91 15.62
N LEU A 185 -1.84 7.93 14.34
CA LEU A 185 -2.68 8.98 13.77
C LEU A 185 -4.16 8.76 14.11
N ASN A 186 -4.81 9.81 14.58
CA ASN A 186 -6.27 9.86 14.67
C ASN A 186 -6.83 10.42 13.36
N LEU A 187 -7.14 9.53 12.40
CA LEU A 187 -7.63 9.87 11.08
C LEU A 187 -9.15 10.17 11.12
N ARG A 188 -9.53 11.36 10.69
CA ARG A 188 -10.93 11.85 10.72
C ARG A 188 -11.62 11.74 9.36
N ALA A 189 -10.86 11.89 8.28
CA ALA A 189 -11.39 11.81 6.92
C ALA A 189 -12.10 10.47 6.68
N GLN A 190 -13.16 10.47 5.88
CA GLN A 190 -13.95 9.27 5.57
C GLN A 190 -13.79 8.82 4.11
N GLY A 191 -13.35 9.70 3.23
CA GLY A 191 -13.11 9.43 1.81
C GLY A 191 -11.63 9.43 1.46
N MET A 192 -11.34 9.76 0.20
CA MET A 192 -9.97 9.84 -0.33
C MET A 192 -9.13 10.92 0.37
N GLU A 193 -9.75 11.83 1.09
CA GLU A 193 -9.10 12.87 1.90
C GLU A 193 -8.23 12.27 3.01
N VAL A 194 -8.38 10.99 3.31
CA VAL A 194 -7.49 10.29 4.26
C VAL A 194 -6.02 10.36 3.82
N MET A 195 -5.77 10.35 2.51
CA MET A 195 -4.40 10.39 1.98
C MET A 195 -3.70 11.74 2.22
N PRO A 196 -4.28 12.90 1.85
CA PRO A 196 -3.71 14.19 2.22
C PRO A 196 -3.75 14.44 3.73
N GLU A 197 -4.74 13.92 4.49
CA GLU A 197 -4.77 14.04 5.95
C GLU A 197 -3.52 13.40 6.59
N ILE A 198 -3.13 12.21 6.14
CA ILE A 198 -1.92 11.53 6.66
C ILE A 198 -0.67 12.37 6.37
N ILE A 199 -0.55 12.92 5.15
CA ILE A 199 0.59 13.76 4.76
C ILE A 199 0.65 15.03 5.62
N TYR A 200 -0.49 15.67 5.87
CA TYR A 200 -0.55 16.88 6.71
C TYR A 200 -0.12 16.62 8.16
N LYS A 201 -0.33 15.40 8.66
CA LYS A 201 0.02 15.00 10.03
C LYS A 201 1.45 14.42 10.16
N ALA A 202 2.18 14.27 9.06
CA ALA A 202 3.55 13.72 9.02
C ALA A 202 4.60 14.75 9.40
#